data_82b734a792a586b8c54c66beebb1a234
#
_entry.id   82b734a792a586b8c54c66beebb1a234
#
_cell.length_a   1.000
_cell.length_b   1.000
_cell.length_c   1.000
_cell.angle_alpha   90.00
_cell.angle_beta   90.00
_cell.angle_gamma   90.00
#
_symmetry.space_group_name_H-M   'P 1'
#
loop_
_entity.id
_entity.type
_entity.pdbx_description
1 polymer ?
#
loop_
_entity_poly.entity_id
_entity_poly.type
_entity_poly.pdbx_seq_one_letter_code
_entity_poly.pdbx_strand_id
1 'polypeptide(L)'
;EVVRREQKSDGTFNVKIRVTYQRKVKRLSTSIFVEAKDLTGAFKLKNQRIINEVNELIKSYQEICTSLRVELNKYTLDEIITYLKEERERPKSIDFLQFCYEWLEITTIKGKKNYKSALHAFVDYLGTDSLNTDQVTSRLLNGFKEYLVIKHGQRILLLQKQGKRIPSNRTISLYMGSIRHLFNEAKKKYNDYDKNIILIPNSPFEHVDVPKQEATRKRALSAEL
;
A
#
# COMPACT_ATOMS: atom_id res chain seq x y z
N GLU A 1 -12.86 -22.80 -19.01
CA GLU A 1 -12.49 -24.05 -19.69
C GLU A 1 -11.97 -25.05 -18.67
N VAL A 2 -12.45 -26.32 -18.74
CA VAL A 2 -11.99 -27.43 -17.91
C VAL A 2 -11.38 -28.48 -18.82
N VAL A 3 -10.18 -28.97 -18.49
CA VAL A 3 -9.45 -29.93 -19.32
C VAL A 3 -9.60 -31.34 -18.74
N ARG A 4 -10.26 -32.23 -19.47
CA ARG A 4 -10.58 -33.60 -19.02
C ARG A 4 -9.35 -34.41 -18.59
N ARG A 5 -8.20 -34.21 -19.23
CA ARG A 5 -6.95 -34.95 -18.94
C ARG A 5 -6.24 -34.50 -17.66
N GLU A 6 -6.67 -33.39 -17.07
CA GLU A 6 -6.00 -32.74 -15.94
C GLU A 6 -6.80 -32.92 -14.64
N GLN A 7 -7.41 -34.09 -14.46
CA GLN A 7 -8.01 -34.45 -13.19
C GLN A 7 -6.91 -34.59 -12.13
N LYS A 8 -7.13 -33.98 -10.97
CA LYS A 8 -6.24 -34.13 -9.82
C LYS A 8 -6.47 -35.46 -9.11
N SER A 9 -5.53 -35.87 -8.25
CA SER A 9 -5.62 -37.08 -7.43
C SER A 9 -6.84 -37.09 -6.49
N ASP A 10 -7.36 -35.95 -6.11
CA ASP A 10 -8.56 -35.73 -5.29
C ASP A 10 -9.88 -35.82 -6.10
N GLY A 11 -9.80 -36.07 -7.40
CA GLY A 11 -10.96 -36.17 -8.30
C GLY A 11 -11.46 -34.83 -8.83
N THR A 12 -10.87 -33.70 -8.44
CA THR A 12 -11.26 -32.36 -8.90
C THR A 12 -10.57 -31.95 -10.20
N PHE A 13 -11.13 -30.93 -10.85
CA PHE A 13 -10.60 -30.34 -12.07
C PHE A 13 -10.34 -28.85 -11.84
N ASN A 14 -9.19 -28.35 -12.27
CA ASN A 14 -8.93 -26.91 -12.25
C ASN A 14 -9.67 -26.20 -13.39
N VAL A 15 -10.39 -25.13 -13.05
CA VAL A 15 -10.99 -24.23 -14.04
C VAL A 15 -9.91 -23.31 -14.58
N LYS A 16 -9.69 -23.31 -15.89
CA LYS A 16 -8.69 -22.47 -16.57
C LYS A 16 -9.34 -21.41 -17.43
N ILE A 17 -8.73 -20.24 -17.46
CA ILE A 17 -9.09 -19.16 -18.36
C ILE A 17 -8.22 -19.27 -19.61
N ARG A 18 -8.88 -19.35 -20.76
CA ARG A 18 -8.19 -19.34 -22.06
C ARG A 18 -7.92 -17.91 -22.49
N VAL A 19 -6.66 -17.57 -22.66
CA VAL A 19 -6.21 -16.29 -23.20
C VAL A 19 -5.72 -16.51 -24.63
N THR A 20 -6.26 -15.73 -25.56
CA THR A 20 -5.89 -15.77 -26.97
C THR A 20 -5.39 -14.41 -27.40
N TYR A 21 -4.17 -14.36 -27.93
CA TYR A 21 -3.56 -13.12 -28.42
C TYR A 21 -2.68 -13.43 -29.64
N GLN A 22 -2.80 -12.66 -30.71
CA GLN A 22 -2.04 -12.83 -31.97
C GLN A 22 -2.02 -14.29 -32.47
N ARG A 23 -3.17 -14.96 -32.49
CA ARG A 23 -3.36 -16.37 -32.89
C ARG A 23 -2.70 -17.41 -31.97
N LYS A 24 -2.00 -16.99 -30.92
CA LYS A 24 -1.45 -17.89 -29.88
C LYS A 24 -2.44 -18.05 -28.74
N VAL A 25 -2.45 -19.23 -28.11
CA VAL A 25 -3.36 -19.57 -27.03
C VAL A 25 -2.57 -20.04 -25.82
N LYS A 26 -2.88 -19.48 -24.64
CA LYS A 26 -2.41 -20.01 -23.36
C LYS A 26 -3.57 -20.16 -22.37
N ARG A 27 -3.37 -21.05 -21.41
CA ARG A 27 -4.34 -21.32 -20.34
C ARG A 27 -3.79 -20.84 -19.00
N LEU A 28 -4.52 -19.96 -18.35
CA LEU A 28 -4.27 -19.49 -17.01
C LEU A 28 -5.01 -20.40 -16.03
N SER A 29 -4.28 -21.05 -15.13
CA SER A 29 -4.88 -21.78 -14.00
C SER A 29 -5.49 -20.77 -13.02
N THR A 30 -6.66 -21.11 -12.47
CA THR A 30 -7.33 -20.32 -11.44
C THR A 30 -7.24 -21.03 -10.08
N SER A 31 -7.73 -20.36 -9.03
CA SER A 31 -7.95 -20.99 -7.72
C SER A 31 -9.24 -21.81 -7.64
N ILE A 32 -10.03 -21.88 -8.73
CA ILE A 32 -11.33 -22.55 -8.76
C ILE A 32 -11.14 -24.00 -9.18
N PHE A 33 -11.62 -24.90 -8.34
CA PHE A 33 -11.65 -26.34 -8.59
C PHE A 33 -13.10 -26.82 -8.60
N VAL A 34 -13.42 -27.75 -9.48
CA VAL A 34 -14.76 -28.28 -9.67
C VAL A 34 -14.75 -29.79 -9.67
N GLU A 35 -15.83 -30.40 -9.19
CA GLU A 35 -16.05 -31.86 -9.25
C GLU A 35 -16.78 -32.24 -10.56
N ALA A 36 -16.77 -33.54 -10.89
CA ALA A 36 -17.48 -34.05 -12.06
C ALA A 36 -18.97 -33.70 -12.05
N LYS A 37 -19.59 -33.63 -10.87
CA LYS A 37 -21.01 -33.26 -10.71
C LYS A 37 -21.33 -31.81 -11.16
N ASP A 38 -20.34 -30.89 -11.16
CA ASP A 38 -20.48 -29.50 -11.59
C ASP A 38 -20.29 -29.31 -13.09
N LEU A 39 -19.99 -30.41 -13.81
CA LEU A 39 -19.73 -30.42 -15.24
C LEU A 39 -20.87 -31.12 -16.00
N THR A 40 -21.05 -30.70 -17.25
CA THR A 40 -21.88 -31.40 -18.23
C THR A 40 -21.11 -32.57 -18.83
N GLY A 41 -21.78 -33.50 -19.54
CA GLY A 41 -21.12 -34.56 -20.29
C GLY A 41 -20.09 -34.06 -21.33
N ALA A 42 -20.26 -32.83 -21.80
CA ALA A 42 -19.31 -32.14 -22.68
C ALA A 42 -18.18 -31.37 -21.94
N PHE A 43 -18.00 -31.64 -20.65
CA PHE A 43 -17.01 -30.97 -19.78
C PHE A 43 -17.15 -29.42 -19.70
N LYS A 44 -18.36 -28.91 -19.82
CA LYS A 44 -18.68 -27.48 -19.60
C LYS A 44 -19.24 -27.31 -18.19
N LEU A 45 -18.92 -26.17 -17.56
CA LEU A 45 -19.47 -25.78 -16.28
C LEU A 45 -21.02 -25.70 -16.37
N LYS A 46 -21.73 -26.29 -15.42
CA LYS A 46 -23.20 -26.20 -15.29
C LYS A 46 -23.66 -25.52 -14.01
N ASN A 47 -22.79 -25.43 -12.99
CA ASN A 47 -23.08 -24.79 -11.72
C ASN A 47 -23.05 -23.28 -11.89
N GLN A 48 -24.21 -22.61 -11.74
CA GLN A 48 -24.34 -21.17 -11.98
C GLN A 48 -23.48 -20.33 -11.03
N ARG A 49 -23.32 -20.75 -9.78
CA ARG A 49 -22.45 -20.05 -8.81
C ARG A 49 -21.00 -20.01 -9.29
N ILE A 50 -20.50 -21.16 -9.74
CA ILE A 50 -19.12 -21.27 -10.26
C ILE A 50 -18.97 -20.47 -11.56
N ILE A 51 -19.98 -20.50 -12.43
CA ILE A 51 -19.99 -19.70 -13.66
C ILE A 51 -19.89 -18.21 -13.34
N ASN A 52 -20.67 -17.72 -12.38
CA ASN A 52 -20.63 -16.33 -11.96
C ASN A 52 -19.23 -15.94 -11.39
N GLU A 53 -18.66 -16.78 -10.53
CA GLU A 53 -17.32 -16.56 -9.98
C GLU A 53 -16.25 -16.50 -11.09
N VAL A 54 -16.31 -17.40 -12.07
CA VAL A 54 -15.40 -17.39 -13.23
C VAL A 54 -15.62 -16.15 -14.09
N ASN A 55 -16.85 -15.68 -14.27
CA ASN A 55 -17.15 -14.47 -15.04
C ASN A 55 -16.60 -13.22 -14.38
N GLU A 56 -16.73 -13.09 -13.05
CA GLU A 56 -16.11 -11.98 -12.31
C GLU A 56 -14.58 -11.98 -12.46
N LEU A 57 -13.98 -13.18 -12.43
CA LEU A 57 -12.55 -13.34 -12.65
C LEU A 57 -12.14 -12.94 -14.09
N ILE A 58 -12.91 -13.33 -15.09
CA ILE A 58 -12.67 -12.92 -16.49
C ILE A 58 -12.80 -11.41 -16.63
N LYS A 59 -13.81 -10.80 -16.01
CA LYS A 59 -14.01 -9.35 -16.01
C LYS A 59 -12.81 -8.60 -15.42
N SER A 60 -12.28 -9.06 -14.29
CA SER A 60 -11.09 -8.48 -13.68
C SER A 60 -9.87 -8.51 -14.62
N TYR A 61 -9.64 -9.63 -15.32
CA TYR A 61 -8.57 -9.71 -16.31
C TYR A 61 -8.82 -8.82 -17.54
N GLN A 62 -10.08 -8.67 -17.97
CA GLN A 62 -10.42 -7.74 -19.06
C GLN A 62 -10.16 -6.29 -18.68
N GLU A 63 -10.45 -5.89 -17.43
CA GLU A 63 -10.15 -4.56 -16.90
C GLU A 63 -8.64 -4.28 -16.91
N ILE A 64 -7.82 -5.26 -16.49
CA ILE A 64 -6.35 -5.17 -16.54
C ILE A 64 -5.88 -5.02 -18.00
N CYS A 65 -6.38 -5.85 -18.93
CA CYS A 65 -6.04 -5.72 -20.34
C CYS A 65 -6.45 -4.37 -20.93
N THR A 66 -7.60 -3.84 -20.50
CA THR A 66 -8.11 -2.53 -20.94
C THR A 66 -7.22 -1.39 -20.44
N SER A 67 -6.66 -1.49 -19.25
CA SER A 67 -5.73 -0.48 -18.72
C SER A 67 -4.42 -0.42 -19.53
N LEU A 68 -3.95 -1.55 -20.05
CA LEU A 68 -2.77 -1.61 -20.91
C LEU A 68 -2.98 -1.01 -22.30
N ARG A 69 -4.22 -0.98 -22.82
CA ARG A 69 -4.61 -0.39 -24.12
C ARG A 69 -3.58 -0.58 -25.25
N VAL A 70 -3.03 0.55 -25.72
CA VAL A 70 -2.09 0.59 -26.86
C VAL A 70 -0.77 -0.14 -26.56
N GLU A 71 -0.39 -0.24 -25.29
CA GLU A 71 0.86 -0.91 -24.90
C GLU A 71 0.79 -2.44 -25.06
N LEU A 72 -0.42 -3.03 -25.06
CA LEU A 72 -0.63 -4.46 -25.32
C LEU A 72 0.11 -4.95 -26.57
N ASN A 73 0.22 -4.11 -27.60
CA ASN A 73 0.90 -4.46 -28.85
C ASN A 73 2.41 -4.65 -28.72
N LYS A 74 3.00 -4.17 -27.62
CA LYS A 74 4.44 -4.31 -27.35
C LYS A 74 4.78 -5.62 -26.63
N TYR A 75 3.78 -6.32 -26.08
CA TYR A 75 3.97 -7.51 -25.27
C TYR A 75 3.72 -8.79 -26.06
N THR A 76 4.48 -9.82 -25.75
CA THR A 76 4.20 -11.20 -26.16
C THR A 76 3.08 -11.79 -25.30
N LEU A 77 2.46 -12.90 -25.75
CA LEU A 77 1.45 -13.59 -24.96
C LEU A 77 2.00 -14.05 -23.59
N ASP A 78 3.27 -14.41 -23.50
CA ASP A 78 3.90 -14.86 -22.24
C ASP A 78 4.05 -13.71 -21.24
N GLU A 79 4.47 -12.55 -21.72
CA GLU A 79 4.57 -11.34 -20.91
C GLU A 79 3.17 -10.88 -20.43
N ILE A 80 2.16 -10.93 -21.29
CA ILE A 80 0.77 -10.64 -20.91
C ILE A 80 0.31 -11.57 -19.79
N ILE A 81 0.55 -12.88 -19.91
CA ILE A 81 0.17 -13.86 -18.89
C ILE A 81 0.88 -13.59 -17.56
N THR A 82 2.17 -13.27 -17.59
CA THR A 82 2.95 -12.93 -16.40
C THR A 82 2.39 -11.67 -15.76
N TYR A 83 2.16 -10.62 -16.54
CA TYR A 83 1.57 -9.37 -16.09
C TYR A 83 0.19 -9.56 -15.44
N LEU A 84 -0.70 -10.36 -16.06
CA LEU A 84 -2.03 -10.65 -15.51
C LEU A 84 -1.97 -11.37 -14.16
N LYS A 85 -0.99 -12.27 -13.97
CA LYS A 85 -0.78 -12.96 -12.69
C LYS A 85 -0.28 -11.99 -11.62
N GLU A 86 0.77 -11.23 -11.93
CA GLU A 86 1.37 -10.25 -11.03
C GLU A 86 0.35 -9.18 -10.61
N GLU A 87 -0.43 -8.65 -11.55
CA GLU A 87 -1.45 -7.64 -11.29
C GLU A 87 -2.58 -8.13 -10.39
N ARG A 88 -2.98 -9.40 -10.56
CA ARG A 88 -3.98 -10.03 -9.72
C ARG A 88 -3.50 -10.26 -8.29
N GLU A 89 -2.23 -10.61 -8.11
CA GLU A 89 -1.62 -10.88 -6.81
C GLU A 89 -1.27 -9.59 -6.06
N ARG A 90 -1.36 -8.43 -6.74
CA ARG A 90 -1.11 -7.14 -6.10
C ARG A 90 -2.15 -6.84 -5.03
N PRO A 91 -1.71 -6.37 -3.88
CA PRO A 91 -2.62 -5.90 -2.86
C PRO A 91 -3.40 -4.69 -3.41
N LYS A 92 -4.74 -4.79 -3.41
CA LYS A 92 -5.63 -3.68 -3.83
C LYS A 92 -5.58 -2.51 -2.86
N SER A 93 -5.19 -2.75 -1.64
CA SER A 93 -4.97 -1.75 -0.60
C SER A 93 -3.72 -2.13 0.19
N ILE A 94 -2.96 -1.14 0.62
CA ILE A 94 -1.74 -1.31 1.40
C ILE A 94 -2.03 -0.71 2.77
N ASP A 95 -1.97 -1.52 3.83
CA ASP A 95 -2.05 -1.01 5.20
C ASP A 95 -0.75 -0.25 5.52
N PHE A 96 -0.90 1.06 5.64
CA PHE A 96 0.21 1.98 5.90
C PHE A 96 0.78 1.81 7.31
N LEU A 97 -0.07 1.58 8.32
CA LEU A 97 0.41 1.41 9.69
C LEU A 97 1.17 0.09 9.85
N GLN A 98 0.66 -0.99 9.29
CA GLN A 98 1.37 -2.27 9.28
C GLN A 98 2.72 -2.13 8.58
N PHE A 99 2.77 -1.49 7.42
CA PHE A 99 4.04 -1.19 6.73
C PHE A 99 5.01 -0.41 7.62
N CYS A 100 4.53 0.63 8.34
CA CYS A 100 5.37 1.42 9.21
C CYS A 100 6.00 0.60 10.34
N TYR A 101 5.23 -0.31 10.95
CA TYR A 101 5.75 -1.20 11.99
C TYR A 101 6.80 -2.16 11.42
N GLU A 102 6.51 -2.83 10.30
CA GLU A 102 7.46 -3.72 9.63
C GLU A 102 8.75 -2.99 9.26
N TRP A 103 8.64 -1.81 8.65
CA TRP A 103 9.80 -0.99 8.28
C TRP A 103 10.64 -0.60 9.51
N LEU A 104 9.98 -0.25 10.61
CA LEU A 104 10.66 0.05 11.86
C LEU A 104 11.40 -1.16 12.46
N GLU A 105 10.95 -2.39 12.23
CA GLU A 105 11.68 -3.57 12.73
C GLU A 105 12.97 -3.81 11.96
N ILE A 106 12.98 -3.64 10.64
CA ILE A 106 14.12 -3.95 9.77
C ILE A 106 15.10 -2.80 9.59
N THR A 107 14.67 -1.53 9.80
CA THR A 107 15.51 -0.36 9.51
C THR A 107 16.65 -0.19 10.51
N THR A 108 17.82 0.19 10.00
CA THR A 108 19.03 0.55 10.78
C THR A 108 19.25 2.06 10.88
N ILE A 109 18.25 2.86 10.48
CA ILE A 109 18.38 4.33 10.41
C ILE A 109 18.70 4.95 11.77
N LYS A 110 19.65 5.91 11.78
CA LYS A 110 19.93 6.71 12.97
C LYS A 110 18.69 7.53 13.35
N GLY A 111 18.33 7.52 14.64
CA GLY A 111 17.14 8.25 15.10
C GLY A 111 15.82 7.44 15.01
N LYS A 112 15.85 6.13 14.83
CA LYS A 112 14.70 5.20 14.85
C LYS A 112 13.68 5.52 15.95
N LYS A 113 14.15 5.96 17.14
CA LYS A 113 13.27 6.38 18.26
C LYS A 113 12.31 7.51 17.89
N ASN A 114 12.74 8.46 17.06
CA ASN A 114 11.88 9.57 16.63
C ASN A 114 10.73 9.09 15.74
N TYR A 115 11.01 8.14 14.85
CA TYR A 115 9.98 7.51 14.00
C TYR A 115 8.97 6.72 14.83
N LYS A 116 9.44 5.94 15.83
CA LYS A 116 8.55 5.25 16.78
C LYS A 116 7.64 6.23 17.51
N SER A 117 8.22 7.31 18.06
CA SER A 117 7.43 8.32 18.78
C SER A 117 6.43 9.04 17.86
N ALA A 118 6.80 9.34 16.63
CA ALA A 118 5.91 9.96 15.64
C ALA A 118 4.76 9.01 15.25
N LEU A 119 5.07 7.72 15.02
CA LEU A 119 4.07 6.71 14.69
C LEU A 119 3.09 6.49 15.85
N HIS A 120 3.57 6.38 17.09
CA HIS A 120 2.68 6.30 18.26
C HIS A 120 1.75 7.50 18.36
N ALA A 121 2.27 8.72 18.20
CA ALA A 121 1.44 9.93 18.23
C ALA A 121 0.42 9.94 17.08
N PHE A 122 0.76 9.37 15.91
CA PHE A 122 -0.14 9.27 14.78
C PHE A 122 -1.26 8.26 15.04
N VAL A 123 -0.94 7.08 15.58
CA VAL A 123 -1.91 6.05 15.98
C VAL A 123 -2.84 6.57 17.09
N ASP A 124 -2.30 7.28 18.09
CA ASP A 124 -3.10 7.95 19.14
C ASP A 124 -4.12 8.94 18.54
N TYR A 125 -3.71 9.68 17.49
CA TYR A 125 -4.60 10.61 16.79
C TYR A 125 -5.68 9.89 16.00
N LEU A 126 -5.32 8.80 15.31
CA LEU A 126 -6.24 8.02 14.48
C LEU A 126 -7.28 7.25 15.32
N GLY A 127 -6.88 6.76 16.48
CA GLY A 127 -7.72 5.90 17.33
C GLY A 127 -7.96 4.51 16.71
N THR A 128 -7.12 4.10 15.74
CA THR A 128 -7.19 2.80 15.04
C THR A 128 -5.79 2.28 14.73
N ASP A 129 -5.67 0.95 14.66
CA ASP A 129 -4.41 0.25 14.37
C ASP A 129 -4.24 -0.10 12.89
N SER A 130 -5.20 0.27 12.04
CA SER A 130 -5.17 0.04 10.61
C SER A 130 -5.53 1.32 9.85
N LEU A 131 -4.74 1.63 8.82
CA LEU A 131 -4.97 2.76 7.92
C LEU A 131 -4.37 2.43 6.55
N ASN A 132 -5.18 2.39 5.52
CA ASN A 132 -4.69 2.17 4.17
C ASN A 132 -4.01 3.42 3.58
N THR A 133 -3.06 3.23 2.66
CA THR A 133 -2.31 4.33 2.02
C THR A 133 -3.20 5.33 1.29
N ASP A 134 -4.31 4.89 0.71
CA ASP A 134 -5.30 5.73 0.02
C ASP A 134 -6.12 6.61 0.99
N GLN A 135 -6.23 6.21 2.26
CA GLN A 135 -6.88 6.97 3.32
C GLN A 135 -5.96 8.05 3.93
N VAL A 136 -4.63 7.98 3.67
CA VAL A 136 -3.68 9.02 4.09
C VAL A 136 -3.85 10.24 3.19
N THR A 137 -4.77 11.12 3.57
CA THR A 137 -5.09 12.34 2.81
C THR A 137 -4.43 13.58 3.41
N SER A 138 -4.32 14.66 2.62
CA SER A 138 -3.83 15.97 3.13
C SER A 138 -4.71 16.49 4.26
N ARG A 139 -6.03 16.23 4.21
CA ARG A 139 -6.98 16.59 5.28
C ARG A 139 -6.66 15.86 6.57
N LEU A 140 -6.41 14.53 6.51
CA LEU A 140 -6.02 13.73 7.67
C LEU A 140 -4.72 14.26 8.29
N LEU A 141 -3.73 14.56 7.45
CA LEU A 141 -2.42 15.06 7.89
C LEU A 141 -2.50 16.46 8.50
N ASN A 142 -3.33 17.35 7.97
CA ASN A 142 -3.58 18.64 8.57
C ASN A 142 -4.26 18.49 9.95
N GLY A 143 -5.25 17.59 10.08
CA GLY A 143 -5.85 17.27 11.39
C GLY A 143 -4.82 16.71 12.39
N PHE A 144 -3.92 15.84 11.94
CA PHE A 144 -2.82 15.36 12.78
C PHE A 144 -1.87 16.50 13.21
N LYS A 145 -1.54 17.41 12.31
CA LYS A 145 -0.75 18.60 12.65
C LYS A 145 -1.43 19.44 13.75
N GLU A 146 -2.72 19.71 13.62
CA GLU A 146 -3.50 20.44 14.62
C GLU A 146 -3.53 19.72 15.97
N TYR A 147 -3.75 18.42 15.97
CA TYR A 147 -3.66 17.59 17.16
C TYR A 147 -2.29 17.70 17.85
N LEU A 148 -1.20 17.67 17.08
CA LEU A 148 0.15 17.86 17.64
C LEU A 148 0.34 19.25 18.23
N VAL A 149 -0.20 20.30 17.60
CA VAL A 149 -0.14 21.68 18.13
C VAL A 149 -0.87 21.78 19.46
N ILE A 150 -2.07 21.21 19.56
CA ILE A 150 -2.88 21.21 20.80
C ILE A 150 -2.15 20.43 21.91
N LYS A 151 -1.70 19.20 21.63
CA LYS A 151 -0.93 18.40 22.61
C LYS A 151 0.35 19.09 23.05
N HIS A 152 1.06 19.74 22.11
CA HIS A 152 2.26 20.50 22.43
C HIS A 152 1.96 21.71 23.31
N GLY A 153 0.89 22.45 23.02
CA GLY A 153 0.43 23.57 23.83
C GLY A 153 0.07 23.17 25.26
N GLN A 154 -0.69 22.07 25.41
CA GLN A 154 -1.03 21.52 26.74
C GLN A 154 0.24 21.14 27.52
N ARG A 155 1.21 20.51 26.86
CA ARG A 155 2.50 20.15 27.48
C ARG A 155 3.30 21.40 27.91
N ILE A 156 3.30 22.46 27.10
CA ILE A 156 3.95 23.71 27.44
C ILE A 156 3.35 24.28 28.74
N LEU A 157 2.03 24.37 28.82
CA LEU A 157 1.33 24.90 30.01
C LEU A 157 1.66 24.09 31.29
N LEU A 158 1.73 22.77 31.17
CA LEU A 158 2.11 21.92 32.31
C LEU A 158 3.55 22.14 32.75
N LEU A 159 4.50 22.27 31.78
CA LEU A 159 5.91 22.52 32.07
C LEU A 159 6.16 23.90 32.64
N GLN A 160 5.42 24.93 32.19
CA GLN A 160 5.46 26.27 32.75
C GLN A 160 5.05 26.28 34.23
N LYS A 161 3.95 25.59 34.58
CA LYS A 161 3.50 25.44 35.98
C LYS A 161 4.54 24.73 36.86
N GLN A 162 5.37 23.87 36.26
CA GLN A 162 6.43 23.12 36.98
C GLN A 162 7.78 23.84 36.94
N GLY A 163 7.90 25.03 36.37
CA GLY A 163 9.16 25.76 36.22
C GLY A 163 10.19 25.06 35.32
N LYS A 164 9.72 24.13 34.48
CA LYS A 164 10.59 23.35 33.58
C LYS A 164 10.78 24.03 32.22
N ARG A 165 11.87 23.67 31.55
CA ARG A 165 12.19 24.20 30.21
C ARG A 165 11.09 23.87 29.20
N ILE A 166 10.64 24.90 28.47
CA ILE A 166 9.65 24.78 27.40
C ILE A 166 10.28 24.14 26.16
N PRO A 167 9.69 23.06 25.61
CA PRO A 167 10.15 22.49 24.34
C PRO A 167 9.84 23.44 23.16
N SER A 168 10.69 23.42 22.14
CA SER A 168 10.44 24.15 20.90
C SER A 168 9.38 23.44 20.04
N ASN A 169 8.83 24.13 19.02
CA ASN A 169 7.90 23.58 18.03
C ASN A 169 8.56 22.50 17.11
N ARG A 170 9.87 22.25 17.29
CA ARG A 170 10.64 21.26 16.54
C ARG A 170 10.00 19.86 16.56
N THR A 171 9.31 19.48 17.65
CA THR A 171 8.65 18.19 17.78
C THR A 171 7.57 18.00 16.72
N ILE A 172 6.80 19.05 16.40
CA ILE A 172 5.73 19.00 15.39
C ILE A 172 6.35 18.75 14.00
N SER A 173 7.36 19.55 13.63
CA SER A 173 8.07 19.38 12.35
C SER A 173 8.74 18.01 12.24
N LEU A 174 9.31 17.50 13.35
CA LEU A 174 9.97 16.20 13.39
C LEU A 174 8.96 15.07 13.16
N TYR A 175 7.80 15.11 13.82
CA TYR A 175 6.77 14.06 13.69
C TYR A 175 6.14 14.08 12.31
N MET A 176 5.76 15.25 11.80
CA MET A 176 5.25 15.39 10.44
C MET A 176 6.27 14.92 9.39
N GLY A 177 7.54 15.29 9.56
CA GLY A 177 8.64 14.83 8.70
C GLY A 177 8.87 13.32 8.77
N SER A 178 8.74 12.72 9.96
CA SER A 178 8.87 11.27 10.15
C SER A 178 7.76 10.50 9.43
N ILE A 179 6.50 10.93 9.56
CA ILE A 179 5.37 10.30 8.85
C ILE A 179 5.52 10.47 7.32
N ARG A 180 5.95 11.65 6.86
CA ARG A 180 6.26 11.88 5.43
C ARG A 180 7.35 10.92 4.92
N HIS A 181 8.40 10.72 5.69
CA HIS A 181 9.48 9.80 5.32
C HIS A 181 8.97 8.37 5.23
N LEU A 182 8.21 7.90 6.22
CA LEU A 182 7.60 6.55 6.20
C LEU A 182 6.67 6.37 4.98
N PHE A 183 5.89 7.37 4.63
CA PHE A 183 5.04 7.32 3.45
C PHE A 183 5.85 7.23 2.15
N ASN A 184 6.96 7.97 2.07
CA ASN A 184 7.86 7.88 0.92
C ASN A 184 8.57 6.53 0.83
N GLU A 185 8.93 5.91 1.95
CA GLU A 185 9.48 4.55 1.97
C GLU A 185 8.43 3.51 1.53
N ALA A 186 7.15 3.70 1.90
CA ALA A 186 6.06 2.88 1.37
C ALA A 186 5.94 3.03 -0.16
N LYS A 187 6.00 4.26 -0.68
CA LYS A 187 6.02 4.49 -2.14
C LYS A 187 7.17 3.78 -2.82
N LYS A 188 8.37 3.82 -2.25
CA LYS A 188 9.55 3.13 -2.82
C LYS A 188 9.39 1.61 -2.81
N LYS A 189 8.79 1.04 -1.76
CA LYS A 189 8.60 -0.42 -1.64
C LYS A 189 7.55 -0.95 -2.62
N TYR A 190 6.46 -0.20 -2.81
CA TYR A 190 5.28 -0.71 -3.52
C TYR A 190 5.12 -0.19 -4.94
N ASN A 191 5.77 0.92 -5.31
CA ASN A 191 5.79 1.39 -6.69
C ASN A 191 7.01 0.83 -7.43
N ASP A 192 6.78 0.34 -8.65
CA ASP A 192 7.82 -0.05 -9.58
C ASP A 192 7.71 0.86 -10.82
N TYR A 193 8.55 1.88 -10.86
CA TYR A 193 8.53 2.89 -11.92
C TYR A 193 9.05 2.34 -13.26
N ASP A 194 9.91 1.33 -13.23
CA ASP A 194 10.45 0.71 -14.43
C ASP A 194 9.38 -0.11 -15.18
N LYS A 195 8.48 -0.72 -14.40
CA LYS A 195 7.33 -1.46 -14.94
C LYS A 195 6.06 -0.61 -15.03
N ASN A 196 6.13 0.69 -14.77
CA ASN A 196 4.99 1.62 -14.70
C ASN A 196 3.88 1.16 -13.73
N ILE A 197 4.27 0.54 -12.62
CA ILE A 197 3.39 0.05 -11.58
C ILE A 197 3.33 1.09 -10.46
N ILE A 198 2.22 1.81 -10.36
CA ILE A 198 2.04 2.86 -9.37
C ILE A 198 0.87 2.50 -8.44
N LEU A 199 1.16 1.87 -7.30
CA LEU A 199 0.16 1.52 -6.29
C LEU A 199 -0.16 2.70 -5.36
N ILE A 200 0.82 3.57 -5.12
CA ILE A 200 0.67 4.79 -4.31
C ILE A 200 0.99 5.99 -5.22
N PRO A 201 -0.01 6.53 -5.94
CA PRO A 201 0.25 7.53 -6.99
C PRO A 201 0.68 8.87 -6.43
N ASN A 202 -0.04 9.41 -5.46
CA ASN A 202 0.12 10.78 -4.97
C ASN A 202 0.79 10.84 -3.60
N SER A 203 1.50 11.95 -3.34
CA SER A 203 1.96 12.27 -1.99
C SER A 203 1.00 13.28 -1.36
N PRO A 204 0.28 12.91 -0.29
CA PRO A 204 -0.64 13.83 0.37
C PRO A 204 0.07 15.00 1.07
N PHE A 205 1.41 14.90 1.20
CA PHE A 205 2.23 15.92 1.86
C PHE A 205 2.53 17.14 0.99
N GLU A 206 2.22 17.13 -0.30
CA GLU A 206 2.41 18.27 -1.21
C GLU A 206 1.52 19.47 -0.82
N HIS A 207 0.37 19.19 -0.20
CA HIS A 207 -0.61 20.18 0.24
C HIS A 207 -0.69 20.31 1.77
N VAL A 208 0.40 19.94 2.48
CA VAL A 208 0.50 20.05 3.93
C VAL A 208 1.66 20.94 4.32
N ASP A 209 1.35 22.13 4.86
CA ASP A 209 2.36 23.02 5.41
C ASP A 209 2.91 22.48 6.72
N VAL A 210 4.16 22.07 6.71
CA VAL A 210 4.88 21.65 7.92
C VAL A 210 5.50 22.91 8.57
N PRO A 211 5.25 23.16 9.87
CA PRO A 211 5.84 24.31 10.55
C PRO A 211 7.36 24.32 10.41
N LYS A 212 7.92 25.44 9.96
CA LYS A 212 9.37 25.62 9.91
C LYS A 212 9.94 25.63 11.32
N GLN A 213 11.10 25.03 11.50
CA GLN A 213 11.82 25.10 12.77
C GLN A 213 12.30 26.55 12.98
N GLU A 214 12.02 27.08 14.16
CA GLU A 214 12.65 28.34 14.59
C GLU A 214 14.17 28.15 14.68
N ALA A 215 14.92 29.10 14.15
CA ALA A 215 16.37 29.09 14.23
C ALA A 215 16.79 29.09 15.70
N THR A 216 17.39 28.03 16.18
CA THR A 216 18.03 28.00 17.50
C THR A 216 19.24 28.92 17.45
N ARG A 217 19.30 29.97 18.29
CA ARG A 217 20.51 30.76 18.48
C ARG A 217 21.67 29.79 18.79
N LYS A 218 22.67 29.76 17.90
CA LYS A 218 23.92 29.10 18.20
C LYS A 218 24.51 29.80 19.43
N ARG A 219 24.64 29.06 20.54
CA ARG A 219 25.42 29.58 21.66
C ARG A 219 26.88 29.58 21.21
N ALA A 220 27.41 30.72 20.91
CA ALA A 220 28.86 30.91 20.85
C ALA A 220 29.39 30.62 22.26
N LEU A 221 30.27 29.63 22.41
CA LEU A 221 31.11 29.52 23.58
C LEU A 221 32.02 30.74 23.50
N SER A 222 31.89 31.70 24.45
CA SER A 222 32.92 32.68 24.67
C SER A 222 34.16 31.92 25.10
N ALA A 223 35.21 31.99 24.29
CA ALA A 223 36.53 31.62 24.74
C ALA A 223 36.96 32.71 25.71
N GLU A 224 36.77 32.52 27.00
CA GLU A 224 37.51 33.26 28.02
C GLU A 224 38.93 32.67 28.02
N LEU A 225 39.87 33.52 27.57
CA LEU A 225 41.30 33.31 27.71
C LEU A 225 41.73 33.62 29.15
#